data_7b70df07b698c4669ffacdf95dc4dbbd
#
_entry.id   7b70df07b698c4669ffacdf95dc4dbbd
#
_cell.length_a   1.000
_cell.length_b   1.000
_cell.length_c   1.000
_cell.angle_alpha   90.00
_cell.angle_beta   90.00
_cell.angle_gamma   90.00
#
_symmetry.space_group_name_H-M   'P 1'
#
loop_
_entity.id
_entity.type
_entity.pdbx_description
1 polymer ?
#
loop_
_entity_poly.entity_id
_entity_poly.type
_entity_poly.pdbx_seq_one_letter_code
_entity_poly.pdbx_strand_id
1 'polypeptide(L)'
;MKRGLSETCYVFFKVLANPTRLAILEVLRDKPRSVTEIARSLKQEQSMISHNLKPLEKCRFVFSERKEKQRIYSLNKETVEPLFRLFDHHAQKYCPTRGKCLTEKGLRERRKKQASSQLHVTHE
;
A
#
# COMPACT_ATOMS: atom_id res chain seq x y z
N MET A 1 14.69 -12.26 21.60
CA MET A 1 13.82 -13.40 21.28
C MET A 1 13.35 -13.32 19.85
N LYS A 2 13.40 -14.42 19.15
CA LYS A 2 12.94 -14.48 17.77
C LYS A 2 11.51 -14.99 17.71
N ARG A 3 10.69 -14.29 16.95
CA ARG A 3 9.30 -14.70 16.73
C ARG A 3 9.14 -15.08 15.25
N GLY A 4 8.28 -16.04 14.97
CA GLY A 4 7.89 -16.32 13.61
C GLY A 4 7.07 -15.17 13.04
N LEU A 5 6.93 -15.13 11.71
CA LEU A 5 6.15 -14.07 11.07
C LEU A 5 4.70 -14.04 11.58
N SER A 6 4.13 -15.21 11.86
CA SER A 6 2.76 -15.29 12.35
C SER A 6 2.57 -14.68 13.74
N GLU A 7 3.66 -14.56 14.51
CA GLU A 7 3.62 -13.99 15.85
C GLU A 7 4.03 -12.53 15.90
N THR A 8 4.54 -12.00 14.79
CA THR A 8 4.90 -10.60 14.71
C THR A 8 3.67 -9.77 14.40
N CYS A 9 3.86 -8.48 14.34
CA CYS A 9 2.77 -7.56 14.11
C CYS A 9 2.24 -7.66 12.67
N TYR A 10 1.26 -8.54 12.44
CA TYR A 10 0.64 -8.64 11.13
C TYR A 10 -0.10 -7.35 10.75
N VAL A 11 -0.32 -6.46 11.70
CA VAL A 11 -0.89 -5.13 11.44
C VAL A 11 -0.01 -4.35 10.47
N PHE A 12 1.29 -4.59 10.50
CA PHE A 12 2.22 -4.04 9.51
C PHE A 12 1.70 -4.27 8.08
N PHE A 13 1.39 -5.52 7.76
CA PHE A 13 0.88 -5.86 6.43
C PHE A 13 -0.56 -5.38 6.23
N LYS A 14 -1.36 -5.43 7.27
CA LYS A 14 -2.75 -5.01 7.21
C LYS A 14 -2.86 -3.51 6.90
N VAL A 15 -2.00 -2.71 7.50
CA VAL A 15 -1.97 -1.27 7.24
C VAL A 15 -1.61 -1.00 5.78
N LEU A 16 -0.69 -1.79 5.22
CA LEU A 16 -0.28 -1.63 3.83
C LEU A 16 -1.30 -2.19 2.83
N ALA A 17 -2.17 -3.09 3.26
CA ALA A 17 -3.13 -3.74 2.36
C ALA A 17 -4.34 -2.85 2.10
N ASN A 18 -4.10 -1.66 1.60
CA ASN A 18 -5.13 -0.66 1.32
C ASN A 18 -4.66 0.22 0.17
N PRO A 19 -5.44 0.32 -0.92
CA PRO A 19 -5.01 1.08 -2.10
C PRO A 19 -4.72 2.54 -1.82
N THR A 20 -5.52 3.19 -1.00
CA THR A 20 -5.32 4.61 -0.67
C THR A 20 -4.02 4.81 0.11
N ARG A 21 -3.75 3.93 1.06
CA ARG A 21 -2.52 4.03 1.86
C ARG A 21 -1.28 3.78 1.01
N LEU A 22 -1.33 2.79 0.12
CA LEU A 22 -0.22 2.54 -0.80
C LEU A 22 0.01 3.74 -1.73
N ALA A 23 -1.08 4.35 -2.21
CA ALA A 23 -0.98 5.53 -3.05
C ALA A 23 -0.37 6.71 -2.30
N ILE A 24 -0.71 6.88 -1.03
CA ILE A 24 -0.11 7.92 -0.20
C ILE A 24 1.39 7.72 -0.10
N LEU A 25 1.82 6.50 0.19
CA LEU A 25 3.25 6.19 0.29
C LEU A 25 3.97 6.47 -1.02
N GLU A 26 3.35 6.13 -2.13
CA GLU A 26 3.94 6.37 -3.44
C GLU A 26 4.11 7.85 -3.75
N VAL A 27 3.10 8.66 -3.41
CA VAL A 27 3.17 10.12 -3.60
C VAL A 27 4.30 10.72 -2.76
N LEU A 28 4.53 10.17 -1.57
CA LEU A 28 5.56 10.67 -0.67
C LEU A 28 6.98 10.20 -1.04
N ARG A 29 7.12 9.29 -1.98
CA ARG A 29 8.46 8.85 -2.42
C ARG A 29 9.25 10.00 -3.03
N ASP A 30 8.56 10.90 -3.68
CA ASP A 30 9.17 12.03 -4.37
C ASP A 30 9.67 13.08 -3.38
N LYS A 31 8.79 13.55 -2.51
CA LYS A 31 9.12 14.59 -1.54
C LYS A 31 8.07 14.66 -0.43
N PRO A 32 8.40 15.28 0.72
CA PRO A 32 7.39 15.51 1.76
C PRO A 32 6.25 16.38 1.25
N ARG A 33 5.05 16.14 1.79
CA ARG A 33 3.85 16.86 1.36
C ARG A 33 2.89 17.06 2.52
N SER A 34 2.08 18.12 2.42
CA SER A 34 0.97 18.34 3.37
C SER A 34 -0.22 17.44 3.00
N VAL A 35 -1.19 17.36 3.91
CA VAL A 35 -2.45 16.64 3.64
C VAL A 35 -3.13 17.20 2.40
N THR A 36 -3.18 18.52 2.28
CA THR A 36 -3.81 19.19 1.12
C THR A 36 -3.14 18.78 -0.18
N GLU A 37 -1.80 18.74 -0.19
CA GLU A 37 -1.06 18.36 -1.38
C GLU A 37 -1.28 16.89 -1.75
N ILE A 38 -1.29 16.01 -0.75
CA ILE A 38 -1.56 14.59 -0.99
C ILE A 38 -2.98 14.41 -1.55
N ALA A 39 -3.96 15.05 -0.92
CA ALA A 39 -5.35 14.95 -1.34
C ALA A 39 -5.53 15.43 -2.78
N ARG A 40 -4.89 16.53 -3.13
CA ARG A 40 -4.94 17.07 -4.48
C ARG A 40 -4.30 16.11 -5.48
N SER A 41 -3.16 15.58 -5.12
CA SER A 41 -2.42 14.64 -5.99
C SER A 41 -3.22 13.36 -6.27
N LEU A 42 -3.92 12.86 -5.26
CA LEU A 42 -4.68 11.61 -5.37
C LEU A 42 -6.15 11.84 -5.74
N LYS A 43 -6.58 13.09 -5.83
CA LYS A 43 -7.98 13.44 -6.11
C LYS A 43 -8.93 12.82 -5.10
N GLN A 44 -8.55 12.91 -3.82
CA GLN A 44 -9.31 12.38 -2.70
C GLN A 44 -9.61 13.49 -1.71
N GLU A 45 -10.61 13.27 -0.87
CA GLU A 45 -10.95 14.24 0.17
C GLU A 45 -9.89 14.28 1.25
N GLN A 46 -9.64 15.46 1.81
CA GLN A 46 -8.64 15.64 2.86
C GLN A 46 -8.94 14.79 4.09
N SER A 47 -10.21 14.64 4.45
CA SER A 47 -10.60 13.83 5.60
C SER A 47 -10.22 12.37 5.42
N MET A 48 -10.37 11.84 4.20
CA MET A 48 -9.97 10.47 3.89
C MET A 48 -8.45 10.30 3.97
N ILE A 49 -7.71 11.26 3.44
CA ILE A 49 -6.25 11.24 3.51
C ILE A 49 -5.78 11.31 4.97
N SER A 50 -6.33 12.24 5.74
CA SER A 50 -5.98 12.37 7.16
C SER A 50 -6.26 11.08 7.92
N HIS A 51 -7.42 10.46 7.66
CA HIS A 51 -7.80 9.21 8.30
C HIS A 51 -6.80 8.09 8.00
N ASN A 52 -6.35 7.99 6.77
CA ASN A 52 -5.42 6.95 6.36
C ASN A 52 -3.96 7.23 6.76
N LEU A 53 -3.62 8.48 6.99
CA LEU A 53 -2.28 8.84 7.46
C LEU A 53 -2.05 8.41 8.92
N LYS A 54 -3.11 8.34 9.71
CA LYS A 54 -2.96 7.96 11.12
C LYS A 54 -2.35 6.58 11.30
N PRO A 55 -2.91 5.51 10.72
CA PRO A 55 -2.27 4.20 10.86
C PRO A 55 -0.90 4.12 10.20
N LEU A 56 -0.69 4.84 9.11
CA LEU A 56 0.64 4.88 8.48
C LEU A 56 1.68 5.50 9.40
N GLU A 57 1.33 6.57 10.09
CA GLU A 57 2.24 7.22 11.03
C GLU A 57 2.44 6.37 12.27
N LYS A 58 1.38 5.74 12.76
CA LYS A 58 1.46 4.88 13.93
C LYS A 58 2.41 3.71 13.70
N CYS A 59 2.42 3.14 12.51
CA CYS A 59 3.33 2.04 12.15
C CYS A 59 4.67 2.54 11.61
N ARG A 60 4.90 3.84 11.64
CA ARG A 60 6.18 4.43 11.22
C ARG A 60 6.52 4.22 9.74
N PHE A 61 5.51 4.12 8.91
CA PHE A 61 5.71 4.17 7.46
C PHE A 61 5.91 5.60 6.99
N VAL A 62 5.34 6.55 7.73
CA VAL A 62 5.52 7.97 7.47
C VAL A 62 5.83 8.68 8.79
N PHE A 63 6.47 9.84 8.67
CA PHE A 63 6.71 10.75 9.78
C PHE A 63 6.03 12.06 9.47
N SER A 64 5.74 12.84 10.49
CA SER A 64 5.17 14.16 10.29
C SER A 64 5.86 15.17 11.18
N GLU A 65 5.91 16.41 10.69
CA GLU A 65 6.35 17.52 11.51
C GLU A 65 5.48 18.74 11.19
N ARG A 66 5.27 19.54 12.19
CA ARG A 66 4.48 20.75 12.02
C ARG A 66 5.34 21.88 11.50
N LYS A 67 4.95 22.45 10.36
CA LYS A 67 5.59 23.64 9.80
C LYS A 67 4.54 24.71 9.65
N GLU A 68 4.70 25.80 10.39
CA GLU A 68 3.73 26.87 10.42
C GLU A 68 2.36 26.34 10.83
N LYS A 69 1.36 26.38 9.98
CA LYS A 69 0.02 25.92 10.27
C LYS A 69 -0.31 24.58 9.65
N GLN A 70 0.69 23.95 9.03
CA GLN A 70 0.49 22.69 8.34
C GLN A 70 1.33 21.59 8.94
N ARG A 71 0.82 20.38 8.80
CA ARG A 71 1.58 19.18 9.13
C ARG A 71 2.11 18.59 7.84
N ILE A 72 3.42 18.44 7.76
CA ILE A 72 4.10 17.92 6.58
C ILE A 72 4.48 16.48 6.84
N TYR A 73 4.10 15.59 5.93
CA TYR A 73 4.36 14.16 6.03
C TYR A 73 5.51 13.77 5.12
N SER A 74 6.36 12.90 5.62
CA SER A 74 7.50 12.39 4.87
C SER A 74 7.54 10.87 4.97
N LEU A 75 8.08 10.24 3.93
CA LEU A 75 8.19 8.79 3.86
C LEU A 75 9.35 8.29 4.73
N ASN A 76 9.13 7.19 5.42
CA ASN A 76 10.22 6.45 6.04
C ASN A 76 10.95 5.68 4.94
N LYS A 77 11.88 6.35 4.27
CA LYS A 77 12.55 5.77 3.11
C LYS A 77 13.41 4.58 3.45
N GLU A 78 13.94 4.54 4.66
CA GLU A 78 14.81 3.46 5.10
C GLU A 78 14.13 2.10 4.96
N THR A 79 12.83 2.02 5.27
CA THR A 79 12.10 0.76 5.25
C THR A 79 11.14 0.64 4.08
N VAL A 80 10.51 1.74 3.66
CA VAL A 80 9.49 1.69 2.61
C VAL A 80 10.10 1.56 1.22
N GLU A 81 11.21 2.21 0.94
CA GLU A 81 11.84 2.07 -0.37
C GLU A 81 12.29 0.64 -0.66
N PRO A 82 12.98 -0.05 0.27
CA PRO A 82 13.29 -1.48 0.05
C PRO A 82 12.05 -2.34 -0.12
N LEU A 83 10.98 -2.04 0.62
CA LEU A 83 9.74 -2.77 0.53
C LEU A 83 9.12 -2.65 -0.87
N PHE A 84 9.09 -1.43 -1.41
CA PHE A 84 8.58 -1.21 -2.76
C PHE A 84 9.44 -1.88 -3.82
N ARG A 85 10.76 -1.82 -3.65
CA ARG A 85 11.66 -2.51 -4.57
C ARG A 85 11.45 -4.01 -4.56
N LEU A 86 11.26 -4.57 -3.37
CA LEU A 86 10.97 -5.99 -3.23
C LEU A 86 9.66 -6.37 -3.90
N PHE A 87 8.63 -5.56 -3.69
CA PHE A 87 7.34 -5.78 -4.34
C PHE A 87 7.48 -5.74 -5.87
N ASP A 88 8.15 -4.72 -6.39
CA ASP A 88 8.33 -4.57 -7.83
C ASP A 88 9.06 -5.77 -8.42
N HIS A 89 10.11 -6.22 -7.76
CA HIS A 89 10.87 -7.38 -8.19
C HIS A 89 9.99 -8.63 -8.22
N HIS A 90 9.26 -8.86 -7.15
CA HIS A 90 8.37 -10.00 -7.06
C HIS A 90 7.27 -9.95 -8.12
N ALA A 91 6.65 -8.78 -8.29
CA ALA A 91 5.57 -8.61 -9.25
C ALA A 91 6.04 -8.84 -10.69
N GLN A 92 7.22 -8.31 -11.03
CA GLN A 92 7.76 -8.48 -12.38
C GLN A 92 8.11 -9.93 -12.69
N LYS A 93 8.68 -10.63 -11.71
CA LYS A 93 9.19 -11.97 -11.93
C LYS A 93 8.13 -13.06 -11.76
N TYR A 94 7.25 -12.92 -10.79
CA TYR A 94 6.34 -13.99 -10.39
C TYR A 94 4.85 -13.69 -10.55
N CYS A 95 4.46 -12.43 -10.59
CA CYS A 95 3.05 -12.07 -10.68
C CYS A 95 2.57 -12.09 -12.14
N PRO A 96 1.54 -12.88 -12.50
CA PRO A 96 1.07 -12.97 -13.89
C PRO A 96 0.65 -11.63 -14.49
N THR A 97 0.21 -10.69 -13.67
CA THR A 97 -0.22 -9.37 -14.12
C THR A 97 0.80 -8.28 -13.85
N ARG A 98 1.98 -8.67 -13.37
CA ARG A 98 3.05 -7.73 -13.00
C ARG A 98 2.57 -6.68 -12.00
N GLY A 99 1.74 -7.12 -11.06
CA GLY A 99 1.23 -6.24 -10.02
C GLY A 99 0.07 -5.34 -10.43
N LYS A 100 -0.52 -5.57 -11.57
CA LYS A 100 -1.58 -4.69 -12.07
C LYS A 100 -2.98 -5.07 -11.62
N CYS A 101 -3.14 -6.08 -10.79
CA CYS A 101 -4.45 -6.45 -10.24
C CYS A 101 -4.68 -5.70 -8.93
N LEU A 102 -4.70 -4.38 -8.97
CA LEU A 102 -4.67 -3.54 -7.78
C LEU A 102 -6.03 -3.17 -7.20
N THR A 103 -7.14 -3.53 -7.86
CA THR A 103 -8.47 -3.17 -7.40
C THR A 103 -9.26 -4.40 -7.00
N GLU A 104 -10.20 -4.24 -6.07
CA GLU A 104 -11.12 -5.30 -5.69
C GLU A 104 -11.87 -5.85 -6.90
N LYS A 105 -12.26 -4.95 -7.80
CA LYS A 105 -12.95 -5.35 -9.03
C LYS A 105 -12.07 -6.25 -9.88
N GLY A 106 -10.82 -5.87 -10.07
CA GLY A 106 -9.88 -6.67 -10.83
C GLY A 106 -9.65 -8.04 -10.22
N LEU A 107 -9.54 -8.11 -8.89
CA LEU A 107 -9.40 -9.37 -8.19
C LEU A 107 -10.64 -10.25 -8.37
N ARG A 108 -11.84 -9.67 -8.31
CA ARG A 108 -13.08 -10.41 -8.53
C ARG A 108 -13.16 -10.99 -9.92
N GLU A 109 -12.79 -10.19 -10.90
CA GLU A 109 -12.78 -10.64 -12.31
C GLU A 109 -11.81 -11.79 -12.51
N ARG A 110 -10.65 -11.72 -11.90
CA ARG A 110 -9.66 -12.79 -11.98
C ARG A 110 -10.16 -14.07 -11.32
N ARG A 111 -10.81 -13.95 -10.15
CA ARG A 111 -11.40 -15.11 -9.48
C ARG A 111 -12.47 -15.78 -10.34
N LYS A 112 -13.29 -14.99 -11.01
CA LYS A 112 -14.30 -15.52 -11.93
C LYS A 112 -13.66 -16.27 -13.08
N LYS A 113 -12.61 -15.73 -13.67
CA LYS A 113 -11.88 -16.38 -14.76
C LYS A 113 -11.26 -17.69 -14.32
N GLN A 114 -10.67 -17.70 -13.13
CA GLN A 114 -10.09 -18.93 -12.57
C GLN A 114 -11.14 -19.97 -12.31
N ALA A 115 -12.27 -19.59 -11.74
CA ALA A 115 -13.36 -20.53 -11.48
C ALA A 115 -13.90 -21.12 -12.78
N SER A 116 -14.08 -20.29 -13.81
CA SER A 116 -14.54 -20.75 -15.11
C SER A 116 -13.53 -21.71 -15.74
N SER A 117 -12.26 -21.41 -15.63
CA SER A 117 -11.19 -22.29 -16.13
C SER A 117 -11.19 -23.62 -15.40
N GLN A 118 -11.39 -23.62 -14.09
CA GLN A 118 -11.37 -24.82 -13.29
C GLN A 118 -12.55 -25.76 -13.58
N LEU A 119 -13.65 -25.22 -14.08
CA LEU A 119 -14.80 -26.07 -14.46
C LEU A 119 -14.51 -26.99 -15.63
N HIS A 120 -13.50 -26.68 -16.42
CA HIS A 120 -13.12 -27.44 -17.61
C HIS A 120 -11.84 -28.26 -17.40
N VAL A 121 -11.27 -28.22 -16.23
CA VAL A 121 -10.04 -28.93 -15.92
C VAL A 121 -10.30 -29.96 -14.85
N THR A 122 -9.88 -31.20 -15.12
CA THR A 122 -9.96 -32.27 -14.14
C THR A 122 -8.79 -32.13 -13.17
N HIS A 123 -9.07 -32.13 -11.91
CA HIS A 123 -8.05 -32.02 -10.87
C HIS A 123 -7.83 -33.31 -10.16
N GLU A 124 -6.59 -33.52 -9.86
CA GLU A 124 -6.19 -34.60 -8.95
C GLU A 124 -6.12 -34.06 -7.53
#